data_7694ff980b3383a2921bbd0dfea48980
#
_entry.id   7694ff980b3383a2921bbd0dfea48980
#
_cell.length_a   1.000
_cell.length_b   1.000
_cell.length_c   1.000
_cell.angle_alpha   90.00
_cell.angle_beta   90.00
_cell.angle_gamma   90.00
#
_symmetry.space_group_name_H-M   'P 1'
#
loop_
_entity.id
_entity.type
_entity.pdbx_description
1 polymer ?
#
loop_
_entity_poly.entity_id
_entity_poly.type
_entity_poly.pdbx_seq_one_letter_code
_entity_poly.pdbx_strand_id
1 'polypeptide(L)'
;MTNCRLMFGKLAHGRNLKYGIATCLAASDEVFISHRGRLDFGQGLRTRGHCCFNVQENGSLVFEDDVFINAGCRFNCHKRIVVGSGCEFGPYVVVYDHDHDFRAIEGLKGGSFSYGDVAIGKNCWIGANVVILRGTEIGDNCVIAAGSVVKGKIPEGSIFIQKRYADVRKIDK
;
A
#
# COMPACT_ATOMS: atom_id res chain seq x y z
N MET A 1 6.94 16.39 -15.68
CA MET A 1 7.37 15.47 -16.79
C MET A 1 6.94 14.08 -16.41
N THR A 2 6.09 13.46 -17.21
CA THR A 2 5.66 12.07 -16.98
C THR A 2 6.85 11.14 -17.18
N ASN A 3 7.09 10.23 -16.26
CA ASN A 3 8.21 9.32 -16.31
C ASN A 3 8.09 8.40 -17.56
N CYS A 4 9.15 8.28 -18.38
CA CYS A 4 9.19 7.38 -19.55
C CYS A 4 8.74 5.95 -19.20
N ARG A 5 9.03 5.48 -17.99
CA ARG A 5 8.62 4.16 -17.50
C ARG A 5 7.11 3.98 -17.43
N LEU A 6 6.37 5.03 -17.04
CA LEU A 6 4.90 5.01 -17.07
C LEU A 6 4.36 4.94 -18.50
N MET A 7 5.03 5.59 -19.45
CA MET A 7 4.66 5.49 -20.87
C MET A 7 4.86 4.07 -21.39
N PHE A 8 6.00 3.42 -21.10
CA PHE A 8 6.22 2.00 -21.44
C PHE A 8 5.24 1.07 -20.72
N GLY A 9 4.99 1.31 -19.44
CA GLY A 9 3.98 0.57 -18.67
C GLY A 9 2.58 0.70 -19.29
N LYS A 10 2.22 1.88 -19.78
CA LYS A 10 0.94 2.11 -20.48
C LYS A 10 0.85 1.33 -21.79
N LEU A 11 1.94 1.21 -22.53
CA LEU A 11 2.00 0.38 -23.73
C LEU A 11 1.82 -1.11 -23.42
N ALA A 12 2.38 -1.58 -22.30
CA ALA A 12 2.30 -2.97 -21.88
C ALA A 12 0.94 -3.34 -21.26
N HIS A 13 0.34 -2.44 -20.45
CA HIS A 13 -0.86 -2.73 -19.64
C HIS A 13 -2.14 -2.02 -20.15
N GLY A 14 -2.04 -1.18 -21.18
CA GLY A 14 -3.18 -0.57 -21.85
C GLY A 14 -4.13 0.18 -20.89
N ARG A 15 -5.39 -0.28 -20.82
CA ARG A 15 -6.44 0.33 -19.99
C ARG A 15 -6.29 0.02 -18.49
N ASN A 16 -5.47 -0.94 -18.14
CA ASN A 16 -5.30 -1.41 -16.76
C ASN A 16 -4.39 -0.49 -15.93
N LEU A 17 -3.57 0.32 -16.58
CA LEU A 17 -2.74 1.34 -15.93
C LEU A 17 -3.23 2.74 -16.30
N LYS A 18 -3.60 3.52 -15.29
CA LYS A 18 -3.87 4.96 -15.43
C LYS A 18 -2.87 5.74 -14.60
N TYR A 19 -2.58 6.96 -15.01
CA TYR A 19 -1.78 7.91 -14.24
C TYR A 19 -2.15 9.35 -14.62
N GLY A 20 -2.13 10.22 -13.63
CA GLY A 20 -2.41 11.64 -13.79
C GLY A 20 -1.19 12.44 -14.28
N ILE A 21 -1.42 13.73 -14.52
CA ILE A 21 -0.38 14.69 -14.87
C ILE A 21 0.59 14.83 -13.67
N ALA A 22 1.87 15.04 -13.94
CA ALA A 22 2.93 15.19 -12.94
C ALA A 22 3.16 13.97 -12.02
N THR A 23 2.57 12.80 -12.33
CA THR A 23 2.92 11.54 -11.65
C THR A 23 4.36 11.18 -11.96
N CYS A 24 5.16 10.92 -10.91
CA CYS A 24 6.59 10.65 -11.03
C CYS A 24 6.99 9.44 -10.19
N LEU A 25 7.24 8.31 -10.85
CA LEU A 25 7.82 7.13 -10.25
C LEU A 25 9.34 7.15 -10.39
N ALA A 26 10.06 6.71 -9.36
CA ALA A 26 11.50 6.52 -9.44
C ALA A 26 11.85 5.34 -10.38
N ALA A 27 13.05 5.37 -10.95
CA ALA A 27 13.49 4.33 -11.90
C ALA A 27 13.61 2.94 -11.28
N SER A 28 13.79 2.87 -9.96
CA SER A 28 13.89 1.62 -9.19
C SER A 28 12.55 1.07 -8.71
N ASP A 29 11.42 1.73 -9.02
CA ASP A 29 10.11 1.21 -8.64
C ASP A 29 9.69 0.05 -9.54
N GLU A 30 8.93 -0.88 -8.99
CA GLU A 30 8.42 -2.05 -9.67
C GLU A 30 6.89 -1.97 -9.78
N VAL A 31 6.37 -2.24 -10.98
CA VAL A 31 4.93 -2.26 -11.25
C VAL A 31 4.57 -3.59 -11.90
N PHE A 32 3.75 -4.37 -11.23
CA PHE A 32 3.23 -5.65 -11.70
C PHE A 32 1.70 -5.57 -11.73
N ILE A 33 1.11 -5.77 -12.90
CA ILE A 33 -0.35 -5.76 -13.07
C ILE A 33 -0.74 -7.02 -13.84
N SER A 34 -1.46 -7.92 -13.19
CA SER A 34 -2.04 -9.10 -13.82
C SER A 34 -3.13 -8.73 -14.82
N HIS A 35 -3.50 -9.65 -15.70
CA HIS A 35 -4.32 -9.42 -16.88
C HIS A 35 -5.58 -8.56 -16.66
N ARG A 36 -6.32 -8.74 -15.55
CA ARG A 36 -7.52 -7.96 -15.18
C ARG A 36 -7.32 -7.03 -13.98
N GLY A 37 -6.09 -6.94 -13.47
CA GLY A 37 -5.72 -6.01 -12.42
C GLY A 37 -5.81 -4.56 -12.91
N ARG A 38 -6.12 -3.62 -12.02
CA ARG A 38 -6.23 -2.19 -12.33
C ARG A 38 -5.39 -1.39 -11.37
N LEU A 39 -4.54 -0.53 -11.91
CA LEU A 39 -3.70 0.40 -11.14
C LEU A 39 -3.98 1.82 -11.63
N ASP A 40 -4.33 2.68 -10.69
CA ASP A 40 -4.57 4.10 -10.96
C ASP A 40 -3.67 4.95 -10.06
N PHE A 41 -2.81 5.75 -10.68
CA PHE A 41 -2.02 6.76 -10.01
C PHE A 41 -2.63 8.14 -10.30
N GLY A 42 -3.15 8.80 -9.27
CA GLY A 42 -3.68 10.16 -9.36
C GLY A 42 -2.64 11.18 -9.82
N GLN A 43 -3.05 12.42 -9.96
CA GLN A 43 -2.15 13.53 -10.31
C GLN A 43 -1.13 13.77 -9.19
N GLY A 44 0.07 14.20 -9.54
CA GLY A 44 1.08 14.62 -8.57
C GLY A 44 1.65 13.52 -7.68
N LEU A 45 1.29 12.25 -7.88
CA LEU A 45 1.87 11.15 -7.11
C LEU A 45 3.40 11.08 -7.34
N ARG A 46 4.15 10.92 -6.27
CA ARG A 46 5.61 10.86 -6.30
C ARG A 46 6.14 9.74 -5.41
N THR A 47 7.19 9.05 -5.88
CA THR A 47 7.90 8.02 -5.12
C THR A 47 9.35 8.39 -4.89
N ARG A 48 9.97 7.78 -3.86
CA ARG A 48 11.42 7.88 -3.57
C ARG A 48 12.22 6.68 -4.08
N GLY A 49 11.55 5.66 -4.61
CA GLY A 49 12.18 4.51 -5.23
C GLY A 49 12.12 3.23 -4.43
N HIS A 50 12.44 2.14 -5.11
CA HIS A 50 12.35 0.77 -4.59
C HIS A 50 10.96 0.40 -4.06
N CYS A 51 9.93 1.10 -4.52
CA CYS A 51 8.53 0.77 -4.22
C CYS A 51 8.05 -0.34 -5.15
N CYS A 52 7.14 -1.17 -4.65
CA CYS A 52 6.54 -2.25 -5.41
C CYS A 52 5.01 -2.12 -5.39
N PHE A 53 4.43 -2.01 -6.58
CA PHE A 53 2.99 -1.97 -6.80
C PHE A 53 2.59 -3.27 -7.50
N ASN A 54 2.06 -4.22 -6.73
CA ASN A 54 1.70 -5.54 -7.21
C ASN A 54 0.18 -5.71 -7.18
N VAL A 55 -0.43 -5.74 -8.36
CA VAL A 55 -1.88 -5.86 -8.53
C VAL A 55 -2.20 -7.20 -9.18
N GLN A 56 -2.82 -8.08 -8.42
CA GLN A 56 -3.22 -9.40 -8.87
C GLN A 56 -4.51 -9.37 -9.69
N GLU A 57 -4.90 -10.51 -10.22
CA GLU A 57 -6.07 -10.65 -11.08
C GLU A 57 -7.33 -10.15 -10.39
N ASN A 58 -8.07 -9.26 -11.08
CA ASN A 58 -9.24 -8.54 -10.57
C ASN A 58 -8.96 -7.56 -9.41
N GLY A 59 -7.70 -7.39 -8.98
CA GLY A 59 -7.32 -6.41 -7.98
C GLY A 59 -7.49 -4.98 -8.50
N SER A 60 -7.80 -4.05 -7.60
CA SER A 60 -7.93 -2.62 -7.90
C SER A 60 -7.15 -1.81 -6.89
N LEU A 61 -6.01 -1.26 -7.30
CA LEU A 61 -5.16 -0.38 -6.50
C LEU A 61 -5.30 1.05 -7.02
N VAL A 62 -5.81 1.94 -6.18
CA VAL A 62 -6.09 3.32 -6.54
C VAL A 62 -5.39 4.25 -5.57
N PHE A 63 -4.64 5.19 -6.10
CA PHE A 63 -4.13 6.35 -5.40
C PHE A 63 -4.83 7.59 -5.97
N GLU A 64 -5.42 8.39 -5.11
CA GLU A 64 -5.92 9.70 -5.48
C GLU A 64 -4.76 10.69 -5.65
N ASP A 65 -5.06 12.00 -5.75
CA ASP A 65 -4.09 13.03 -6.11
C ASP A 65 -3.10 13.34 -4.97
N ASP A 66 -1.92 13.85 -5.33
CA ASP A 66 -0.89 14.39 -4.43
C ASP A 66 -0.39 13.41 -3.35
N VAL A 67 -0.34 12.13 -3.65
CA VAL A 67 0.20 11.12 -2.73
C VAL A 67 1.72 11.06 -2.83
N PHE A 68 2.40 11.09 -1.67
CA PHE A 68 3.83 10.90 -1.58
C PHE A 68 4.17 9.54 -0.94
N ILE A 69 5.04 8.76 -1.59
CA ILE A 69 5.44 7.42 -1.14
C ILE A 69 6.96 7.38 -1.01
N ASN A 70 7.44 7.23 0.23
CA ASN A 70 8.87 7.11 0.50
C ASN A 70 9.42 5.76 0.05
N ALA A 71 10.72 5.57 0.16
CA ALA A 71 11.43 4.41 -0.37
C ALA A 71 10.98 3.07 0.23
N GLY A 72 10.98 2.03 -0.60
CA GLY A 72 10.79 0.65 -0.18
C GLY A 72 9.37 0.25 0.21
N CYS A 73 8.38 1.09 -0.07
CA CYS A 73 6.98 0.77 0.21
C CYS A 73 6.45 -0.33 -0.71
N ARG A 74 5.54 -1.18 -0.20
CA ARG A 74 4.94 -2.27 -0.96
C ARG A 74 3.42 -2.26 -0.84
N PHE A 75 2.74 -2.31 -1.97
CA PHE A 75 1.28 -2.41 -2.06
C PHE A 75 0.94 -3.70 -2.81
N ASN A 76 0.40 -4.67 -2.08
CA ASN A 76 0.03 -5.98 -2.63
C ASN A 76 -1.50 -6.08 -2.64
N CYS A 77 -2.08 -5.92 -3.81
CA CYS A 77 -3.52 -5.80 -4.02
C CYS A 77 -4.06 -7.00 -4.77
N HIS A 78 -4.90 -7.78 -4.11
CA HIS A 78 -5.63 -8.89 -4.70
C HIS A 78 -7.11 -8.56 -4.93
N LYS A 79 -7.68 -7.65 -4.14
CA LYS A 79 -9.08 -7.24 -4.23
C LYS A 79 -9.22 -5.74 -4.39
N ARG A 80 -8.96 -4.97 -3.33
CA ARG A 80 -9.10 -3.52 -3.39
C ARG A 80 -8.29 -2.80 -2.33
N ILE A 81 -7.46 -1.85 -2.78
CA ILE A 81 -6.75 -0.87 -1.95
C ILE A 81 -7.02 0.52 -2.51
N VAL A 82 -7.47 1.44 -1.66
CA VAL A 82 -7.68 2.85 -2.03
C VAL A 82 -6.92 3.73 -1.06
N VAL A 83 -6.19 4.70 -1.61
CA VAL A 83 -5.46 5.72 -0.86
C VAL A 83 -5.98 7.09 -1.27
N GLY A 84 -6.49 7.84 -0.31
CA GLY A 84 -7.02 9.20 -0.50
C GLY A 84 -5.92 10.22 -0.80
N SER A 85 -6.35 11.37 -1.29
CA SER A 85 -5.48 12.47 -1.72
C SER A 85 -4.65 13.03 -0.56
N GLY A 86 -3.46 13.53 -0.87
CA GLY A 86 -2.59 14.21 0.09
C GLY A 86 -1.96 13.32 1.15
N CYS A 87 -2.01 11.99 0.99
CA CYS A 87 -1.38 11.06 1.92
C CYS A 87 0.13 11.02 1.78
N GLU A 88 0.84 10.91 2.91
CA GLU A 88 2.28 10.73 2.95
C GLU A 88 2.68 9.42 3.64
N PHE A 89 3.44 8.60 2.93
CA PHE A 89 3.96 7.33 3.42
C PHE A 89 5.43 7.44 3.78
N GLY A 90 5.78 7.11 5.02
CA GLY A 90 7.15 6.89 5.47
C GLY A 90 7.78 5.67 4.76
N PRO A 91 9.10 5.48 4.89
CA PRO A 91 9.77 4.37 4.22
C PRO A 91 9.31 3.01 4.74
N TYR A 92 9.37 2.00 3.85
CA TYR A 92 9.10 0.60 4.15
C TYR A 92 7.70 0.31 4.71
N VAL A 93 6.70 1.11 4.33
CA VAL A 93 5.29 0.80 4.60
C VAL A 93 4.85 -0.35 3.73
N VAL A 94 4.10 -1.30 4.30
CA VAL A 94 3.56 -2.44 3.57
C VAL A 94 2.05 -2.51 3.74
N VAL A 95 1.33 -2.68 2.63
CA VAL A 95 -0.13 -2.74 2.59
C VAL A 95 -0.58 -4.03 1.92
N TYR A 96 -1.43 -4.80 2.61
CA TYR A 96 -2.05 -6.03 2.12
C TYR A 96 -3.57 -5.99 2.29
N ASP A 97 -4.30 -6.36 1.25
CA ASP A 97 -5.76 -6.56 1.30
C ASP A 97 -6.16 -8.02 1.40
N HIS A 98 -5.20 -8.91 1.65
CA HIS A 98 -5.39 -10.36 1.70
C HIS A 98 -4.48 -11.02 2.73
N ASP A 99 -4.88 -12.21 3.17
CA ASP A 99 -4.06 -13.18 3.91
C ASP A 99 -4.17 -14.54 3.22
N HIS A 100 -3.15 -15.38 3.32
CA HIS A 100 -3.27 -16.79 2.93
C HIS A 100 -4.31 -17.50 3.80
N ASP A 101 -5.20 -18.27 3.17
CA ASP A 101 -6.14 -19.12 3.89
C ASP A 101 -5.50 -20.46 4.27
N PHE A 102 -4.81 -20.47 5.40
CA PHE A 102 -4.16 -21.67 5.92
C PHE A 102 -5.15 -22.74 6.45
N ARG A 103 -6.44 -22.40 6.56
CA ARG A 103 -7.51 -23.33 6.98
C ARG A 103 -8.21 -24.02 5.81
N ALA A 104 -7.90 -23.63 4.56
CA ALA A 104 -8.40 -24.32 3.39
C ALA A 104 -8.00 -25.80 3.40
N ILE A 105 -8.78 -26.66 2.75
CA ILE A 105 -8.57 -28.14 2.74
C ILE A 105 -7.13 -28.50 2.34
N GLU A 106 -6.57 -27.81 1.34
CA GLU A 106 -5.20 -28.03 0.86
C GLU A 106 -4.15 -27.16 1.61
N GLY A 107 -4.57 -26.44 2.66
CA GLY A 107 -3.73 -25.51 3.39
C GLY A 107 -3.11 -24.45 2.47
N LEU A 108 -1.86 -24.08 2.72
CA LEU A 108 -1.16 -23.08 1.91
C LEU A 108 -0.89 -23.51 0.47
N LYS A 109 -0.85 -24.81 0.19
CA LYS A 109 -0.60 -25.35 -1.17
C LYS A 109 -1.75 -25.04 -2.12
N GLY A 110 -2.98 -24.93 -1.62
CA GLY A 110 -4.16 -24.62 -2.42
C GLY A 110 -4.19 -23.19 -2.97
N GLY A 111 -3.29 -22.31 -2.50
CA GLY A 111 -3.20 -20.95 -2.98
C GLY A 111 -4.43 -20.08 -2.68
N SER A 112 -5.27 -20.49 -1.73
CA SER A 112 -6.48 -19.76 -1.34
C SER A 112 -6.13 -18.56 -0.47
N PHE A 113 -6.93 -17.48 -0.60
CA PHE A 113 -6.76 -16.23 0.15
C PHE A 113 -8.06 -15.78 0.79
N SER A 114 -7.95 -15.18 1.97
CA SER A 114 -9.00 -14.40 2.60
C SER A 114 -8.80 -12.93 2.27
N TYR A 115 -9.83 -12.23 1.83
CA TYR A 115 -9.74 -10.85 1.36
C TYR A 115 -10.44 -9.87 2.30
N GLY A 116 -10.01 -8.61 2.28
CA GLY A 116 -10.68 -7.50 2.94
C GLY A 116 -10.15 -6.20 2.38
N ASP A 117 -11.05 -5.35 1.87
CA ASP A 117 -10.67 -4.07 1.28
C ASP A 117 -9.85 -3.23 2.28
N VAL A 118 -8.89 -2.46 1.76
CA VAL A 118 -8.16 -1.47 2.52
C VAL A 118 -8.52 -0.10 1.98
N ALA A 119 -8.96 0.78 2.88
CA ALA A 119 -9.25 2.17 2.57
C ALA A 119 -8.46 3.08 3.50
N ILE A 120 -7.71 4.02 2.92
CA ILE A 120 -6.97 5.06 3.63
C ILE A 120 -7.58 6.38 3.18
N GLY A 121 -8.08 7.17 4.11
CA GLY A 121 -8.69 8.48 3.86
C GLY A 121 -7.67 9.52 3.39
N LYS A 122 -8.11 10.76 3.29
CA LYS A 122 -7.29 11.88 2.78
C LYS A 122 -6.38 12.44 3.86
N ASN A 123 -5.26 13.06 3.43
CA ASN A 123 -4.33 13.78 4.31
C ASN A 123 -3.80 12.93 5.48
N CYS A 124 -3.61 11.64 5.27
CA CYS A 124 -3.07 10.75 6.30
C CYS A 124 -1.54 10.71 6.25
N TRP A 125 -0.91 10.70 7.42
CA TRP A 125 0.51 10.42 7.55
C TRP A 125 0.73 9.01 8.08
N ILE A 126 1.31 8.16 7.26
CA ILE A 126 1.64 6.78 7.61
C ILE A 126 3.13 6.71 7.93
N GLY A 127 3.48 6.47 9.18
CA GLY A 127 4.86 6.41 9.67
C GLY A 127 5.67 5.28 9.05
N ALA A 128 6.99 5.33 9.23
CA ALA A 128 7.92 4.32 8.70
C ALA A 128 7.63 2.91 9.26
N ASN A 129 7.86 1.88 8.43
CA ASN A 129 7.70 0.46 8.82
C ASN A 129 6.30 0.11 9.35
N VAL A 130 5.27 0.83 8.94
CA VAL A 130 3.88 0.49 9.24
C VAL A 130 3.44 -0.66 8.34
N VAL A 131 2.70 -1.61 8.91
CA VAL A 131 2.04 -2.70 8.19
C VAL A 131 0.54 -2.50 8.26
N ILE A 132 -0.11 -2.34 7.11
CA ILE A 132 -1.57 -2.21 7.00
C ILE A 132 -2.13 -3.52 6.47
N LEU A 133 -2.99 -4.15 7.27
CA LEU A 133 -3.56 -5.46 6.98
C LEU A 133 -4.94 -5.33 6.34
N ARG A 134 -5.37 -6.41 5.71
CA ARG A 134 -6.70 -6.52 5.08
C ARG A 134 -7.85 -6.13 6.02
N GLY A 135 -8.85 -5.48 5.47
CA GLY A 135 -10.02 -5.02 6.21
C GLY A 135 -9.76 -3.78 7.06
N THR A 136 -8.68 -3.04 6.77
CA THR A 136 -8.37 -1.78 7.44
C THR A 136 -9.08 -0.61 6.77
N GLU A 137 -9.70 0.23 7.59
CA GLU A 137 -10.32 1.50 7.19
C GLU A 137 -9.73 2.62 8.05
N ILE A 138 -8.97 3.52 7.45
CA ILE A 138 -8.39 4.69 8.11
C ILE A 138 -9.16 5.91 7.62
N GLY A 139 -9.76 6.68 8.53
CA GLY A 139 -10.45 7.93 8.21
C GLY A 139 -9.50 9.03 7.75
N ASP A 140 -10.06 10.17 7.36
CA ASP A 140 -9.28 11.33 6.92
C ASP A 140 -8.45 11.93 8.06
N ASN A 141 -7.37 12.64 7.72
CA ASN A 141 -6.54 13.42 8.66
C ASN A 141 -5.96 12.57 9.81
N CYS A 142 -5.63 11.32 9.58
CA CYS A 142 -5.06 10.42 10.58
C CYS A 142 -3.53 10.38 10.53
N VAL A 143 -2.94 10.10 11.69
CA VAL A 143 -1.51 9.78 11.82
C VAL A 143 -1.35 8.36 12.34
N ILE A 144 -0.61 7.53 11.63
CA ILE A 144 -0.25 6.18 12.05
C ILE A 144 1.22 6.18 12.47
N ALA A 145 1.48 5.95 13.75
CA ALA A 145 2.85 5.97 14.29
C ALA A 145 3.72 4.87 13.68
N ALA A 146 5.00 5.19 13.50
CA ALA A 146 5.98 4.27 12.91
C ALA A 146 6.02 2.90 13.60
N GLY A 147 6.24 1.85 12.81
CA GLY A 147 6.34 0.47 13.28
C GLY A 147 5.03 -0.15 13.74
N SER A 148 3.89 0.50 13.53
CA SER A 148 2.59 -0.04 13.90
C SER A 148 2.10 -1.10 12.93
N VAL A 149 1.34 -2.08 13.44
CA VAL A 149 0.55 -3.01 12.66
C VAL A 149 -0.93 -2.63 12.81
N VAL A 150 -1.58 -2.26 11.71
CA VAL A 150 -2.93 -1.71 11.71
C VAL A 150 -3.91 -2.70 11.12
N LYS A 151 -5.02 -2.93 11.84
CA LYS A 151 -6.15 -3.73 11.38
C LYS A 151 -7.45 -3.18 11.96
N GLY A 152 -8.49 -3.14 11.14
CA GLY A 152 -9.80 -2.64 11.54
C GLY A 152 -9.96 -1.13 11.29
N LYS A 153 -10.84 -0.49 12.05
CA LYS A 153 -11.28 0.88 11.80
C LYS A 153 -10.55 1.90 12.67
N ILE A 154 -9.95 2.91 12.05
CA ILE A 154 -9.35 4.08 12.70
C ILE A 154 -10.23 5.28 12.36
N PRO A 155 -10.87 5.93 13.35
CA PRO A 155 -11.71 7.10 13.10
C PRO A 155 -10.92 8.28 12.52
N GLU A 156 -11.59 9.11 11.78
CA GLU A 156 -11.10 10.40 11.27
C GLU A 156 -10.41 11.22 12.37
N GLY A 157 -9.35 11.94 12.02
CA GLY A 157 -8.63 12.86 12.90
C GLY A 157 -7.88 12.17 14.05
N SER A 158 -7.60 10.88 13.94
CA SER A 158 -7.00 10.09 15.02
C SER A 158 -5.48 9.95 14.87
N ILE A 159 -4.79 9.82 16.01
CA ILE A 159 -3.40 9.35 16.05
C ILE A 159 -3.41 7.92 16.59
N PHE A 160 -3.03 6.96 15.73
CA PHE A 160 -2.88 5.56 16.12
C PHE A 160 -1.46 5.27 16.56
N ILE A 161 -1.31 4.84 17.82
CA ILE A 161 -0.01 4.47 18.41
C ILE A 161 -0.10 3.07 19.00
N GLN A 162 0.64 2.14 18.42
CA GLN A 162 0.76 0.79 18.96
C GLN A 162 1.82 0.78 20.07
N LYS A 163 1.41 0.73 21.33
CA LYS A 163 2.33 0.63 22.47
C LYS A 163 3.00 -0.75 22.49
N ARG A 164 4.30 -0.78 22.65
CA ARG A 164 5.11 -2.00 22.81
C ARG A 164 5.89 -1.89 24.12
N TYR A 165 5.94 -2.98 24.87
CA TYR A 165 6.78 -3.07 26.07
C TYR A 165 8.16 -3.63 25.66
N ALA A 166 9.23 -3.03 26.22
CA ALA A 166 10.60 -3.53 26.06
C ALA A 166 11.02 -4.26 27.35
N ASP A 167 11.62 -5.43 27.21
CA ASP A 167 12.29 -6.16 28.29
C ASP A 167 13.79 -6.13 28.03
N VAL A 168 14.55 -5.63 29.01
CA VAL A 168 16.01 -5.52 28.91
C VAL A 168 16.63 -6.40 30.00
N ARG A 169 17.39 -7.42 29.60
CA ARG A 169 18.06 -8.35 30.48
C ARG A 169 19.57 -8.23 30.33
N LYS A 170 20.29 -8.30 31.47
CA LYS A 170 21.74 -8.45 31.43
C LYS A 170 22.10 -9.85 30.93
N ILE A 171 23.14 -9.90 30.12
CA ILE A 171 23.78 -11.17 29.75
C ILE A 171 24.79 -11.49 30.88
N ASP A 172 24.51 -12.52 31.67
CA ASP A 172 25.46 -13.05 32.62
C ASP A 172 26.55 -13.77 31.82
N LYS A 173 27.83 -13.31 32.03
CA LYS A 173 29.02 -13.90 31.39
C LYS A 173 29.64 -14.89 32.36
#